data_3ddf72c9ab0b7434dedf86fbd1748e1c
#
_entry.id   3ddf72c9ab0b7434dedf86fbd1748e1c
#
_cell.length_a   1.000
_cell.length_b   1.000
_cell.length_c   1.000
_cell.angle_alpha   90.00
_cell.angle_beta   90.00
_cell.angle_gamma   90.00
#
_symmetry.space_group_name_H-M   'P 1'
#
loop_
_entity.id
_entity.type
_entity.pdbx_description
1 polymer ?
#
loop_
_entity_poly.entity_id
_entity_poly.type
_entity_poly.pdbx_seq_one_letter_code
_entity_poly.pdbx_strand_id
1 'polypeptide(L)'
;MGGNTGGRARASRRRPHGSGLLLLWLSLAISLEVAGWGPASLAWASKLPSVPFRAAIPGPALGTQPVVSPPSGTWLDPPYRSGQLGYDVSFPQCPGAPGPQSASFSIIGVNDGLAFTANPCLVDQWKAASGRRSVYVNAGYNPDDAGQVTAGCAALAAKRPGADEVRQAYAIGCSEAVYSATLIAQAKIKVPLIWIDVEAMNSWDDVNLDLNRASLQGEVDQLGAGGQAVGVYAVLDDWPTIVGEWGPTDVVADWVALAPDEGQTAEGVCKGTGFSGGPVWLVQRPDTWASGEDLDQAC
;
A
#
# COMPACT_ATOMS: atom_id res chain seq x y z
N MET A 1 16.34 29.39 -74.22
CA MET A 1 16.52 28.20 -75.04
C MET A 1 15.91 27.06 -74.26
N GLY A 2 14.81 26.65 -74.61
CA GLY A 2 14.23 25.47 -75.14
C GLY A 2 13.77 24.59 -73.94
N GLY A 3 12.56 24.33 -73.68
CA GLY A 3 11.39 24.05 -74.49
C GLY A 3 11.06 22.58 -74.43
N ASN A 4 9.90 22.28 -73.93
CA ASN A 4 8.93 21.33 -74.43
C ASN A 4 8.37 20.41 -73.33
N THR A 5 7.12 20.58 -72.93
CA THR A 5 5.82 20.20 -73.46
C THR A 5 5.58 18.68 -73.59
N GLY A 6 4.51 18.28 -73.07
CA GLY A 6 3.69 17.12 -73.40
C GLY A 6 3.53 16.14 -72.28
N GLY A 7 2.37 15.67 -71.93
CA GLY A 7 1.07 15.71 -72.56
C GLY A 7 0.11 14.83 -71.73
N ARG A 8 -1.11 15.19 -71.75
CA ARG A 8 -2.31 14.56 -71.19
C ARG A 8 -2.43 13.06 -71.49
N ALA A 9 -2.96 12.32 -70.53
CA ALA A 9 -3.96 11.31 -70.80
C ALA A 9 -4.92 11.12 -69.63
N ARG A 10 -6.14 11.62 -69.87
CA ARG A 10 -7.36 11.25 -69.16
C ARG A 10 -7.75 9.86 -69.59
N ALA A 11 -8.00 8.98 -68.66
CA ALA A 11 -8.81 7.80 -68.93
C ALA A 11 -9.84 7.66 -67.78
N SER A 12 -11.04 8.07 -68.15
CA SER A 12 -12.27 7.68 -67.47
C SER A 12 -12.55 6.21 -67.77
N ARG A 13 -12.97 5.46 -66.79
CA ARG A 13 -14.03 4.46 -66.97
C ARG A 13 -14.39 3.77 -65.66
N ARG A 14 -15.63 4.04 -65.34
CA ARG A 14 -16.75 3.11 -65.06
C ARG A 14 -16.71 2.43 -63.72
N ARG A 15 -17.68 2.91 -62.93
CA ARG A 15 -18.32 2.13 -61.88
C ARG A 15 -19.04 0.91 -62.48
N PRO A 16 -19.05 -0.22 -61.84
CA PRO A 16 -20.20 -1.12 -61.86
C PRO A 16 -21.00 -0.93 -60.60
N HIS A 17 -22.29 -0.77 -60.80
CA HIS A 17 -23.31 -1.06 -59.82
C HIS A 17 -23.24 -2.55 -59.48
N GLY A 18 -23.34 -2.89 -58.24
CA GLY A 18 -23.51 -4.29 -57.86
C GLY A 18 -23.68 -4.46 -56.39
N SER A 19 -24.93 -4.61 -56.01
CA SER A 19 -25.40 -5.45 -54.92
C SER A 19 -25.11 -5.01 -53.51
N GLY A 20 -26.09 -4.39 -52.91
CA GLY A 20 -26.26 -4.30 -51.48
C GLY A 20 -26.15 -5.67 -50.82
N LEU A 21 -25.14 -5.82 -49.98
CA LEU A 21 -25.19 -6.76 -48.91
C LEU A 21 -25.62 -5.96 -47.66
N LEU A 22 -26.90 -6.04 -47.40
CA LEU A 22 -27.45 -5.76 -46.08
C LEU A 22 -26.72 -6.69 -45.13
N LEU A 23 -25.68 -6.23 -44.48
CA LEU A 23 -25.20 -6.82 -43.25
C LEU A 23 -26.24 -6.51 -42.18
N LEU A 24 -27.20 -7.43 -42.07
CA LEU A 24 -27.98 -7.59 -40.87
C LEU A 24 -26.96 -7.78 -39.73
N TRP A 25 -26.76 -6.74 -38.96
CA TRP A 25 -26.30 -6.89 -37.61
C TRP A 25 -27.39 -7.66 -36.86
N LEU A 26 -27.32 -8.98 -36.93
CA LEU A 26 -27.91 -9.81 -35.90
C LEU A 26 -27.19 -9.38 -34.62
N SER A 27 -27.86 -8.48 -33.90
CA SER A 27 -27.65 -8.33 -32.46
C SER A 27 -28.02 -9.68 -31.85
N LEU A 28 -27.04 -10.56 -31.79
CA LEU A 28 -27.08 -11.68 -30.90
C LEU A 28 -27.00 -11.06 -29.50
N ALA A 29 -28.17 -10.70 -28.98
CA ALA A 29 -28.37 -10.55 -27.57
C ALA A 29 -28.05 -11.94 -26.99
N ILE A 30 -26.75 -12.17 -26.72
CA ILE A 30 -26.36 -13.17 -25.75
C ILE A 30 -26.94 -12.61 -24.44
N SER A 31 -28.18 -13.03 -24.17
CA SER A 31 -28.66 -13.09 -22.81
C SER A 31 -27.69 -14.01 -22.09
N LEU A 32 -26.58 -13.46 -21.61
CA LEU A 32 -25.91 -14.04 -20.48
C LEU A 32 -26.99 -13.97 -19.38
N GLU A 33 -27.72 -15.05 -19.26
CA GLU A 33 -28.31 -15.36 -17.98
C GLU A 33 -27.14 -15.37 -17.01
N VAL A 34 -26.91 -14.24 -16.36
CA VAL A 34 -26.13 -14.14 -15.14
C VAL A 34 -26.97 -14.83 -14.08
N ALA A 35 -27.18 -16.15 -14.34
CA ALA A 35 -27.67 -17.04 -13.33
C ALA A 35 -26.62 -17.11 -12.25
N GLY A 36 -26.87 -16.43 -11.16
CA GLY A 36 -26.33 -16.79 -9.87
C GLY A 36 -25.05 -16.13 -9.41
N TRP A 37 -24.76 -14.89 -9.79
CA TRP A 37 -23.81 -14.06 -9.05
C TRP A 37 -24.58 -13.07 -8.14
N GLY A 38 -25.59 -13.63 -7.48
CA GLY A 38 -26.10 -13.06 -6.25
C GLY A 38 -25.09 -13.32 -5.12
N PRO A 39 -25.33 -12.90 -3.91
CA PRO A 39 -24.35 -12.63 -2.82
C PRO A 39 -23.43 -13.78 -2.40
N ALA A 40 -23.03 -14.65 -3.32
CA ALA A 40 -22.03 -15.69 -3.07
C ALA A 40 -20.59 -15.17 -3.09
N SER A 41 -20.36 -13.96 -3.58
CA SER A 41 -19.03 -13.34 -3.57
C SER A 41 -18.60 -12.85 -2.18
N LEU A 42 -19.51 -12.72 -1.23
CA LEU A 42 -19.19 -12.48 0.17
C LEU A 42 -19.02 -13.75 1.01
N ALA A 43 -19.30 -14.93 0.43
CA ALA A 43 -19.27 -16.18 1.18
C ALA A 43 -17.88 -16.88 1.20
N TRP A 44 -16.90 -16.39 0.44
CA TRP A 44 -15.54 -16.93 0.53
C TRP A 44 -14.74 -16.30 1.67
N ALA A 45 -15.02 -15.04 2.02
CA ALA A 45 -14.42 -14.40 3.19
C ALA A 45 -14.79 -15.10 4.51
N SER A 46 -15.95 -15.81 4.54
CA SER A 46 -16.38 -16.56 5.72
C SER A 46 -15.86 -18.01 5.78
N LYS A 47 -15.06 -18.44 4.79
CA LYS A 47 -14.47 -19.78 4.72
C LYS A 47 -12.95 -19.80 4.86
N LEU A 48 -12.32 -18.66 5.11
CA LEU A 48 -10.96 -18.70 5.61
C LEU A 48 -11.03 -19.42 6.96
N PRO A 49 -10.25 -20.49 7.17
CA PRO A 49 -10.16 -21.06 8.50
C PRO A 49 -9.73 -19.92 9.39
N SER A 50 -10.60 -19.53 10.32
CA SER A 50 -10.17 -18.72 11.45
C SER A 50 -9.03 -19.53 12.06
N VAL A 51 -7.79 -19.11 11.81
CA VAL A 51 -6.67 -19.64 12.57
C VAL A 51 -7.03 -19.27 13.99
N PRO A 52 -7.36 -20.26 14.86
CA PRO A 52 -7.72 -19.92 16.20
C PRO A 52 -6.52 -19.14 16.74
N PHE A 53 -6.74 -17.89 17.06
CA PHE A 53 -5.76 -17.10 17.79
C PHE A 53 -5.49 -17.93 19.05
N ARG A 54 -4.40 -18.69 19.02
CA ARG A 54 -3.93 -19.41 20.21
C ARG A 54 -3.73 -18.32 21.22
N ALA A 55 -4.54 -18.36 22.27
CA ALA A 55 -4.50 -17.46 23.37
C ALA A 55 -3.08 -16.98 23.61
N ALA A 56 -2.92 -15.66 23.61
CA ALA A 56 -1.75 -14.88 23.91
C ALA A 56 -0.51 -15.76 24.22
N ILE A 57 0.38 -15.89 23.24
CA ILE A 57 1.77 -16.15 23.60
C ILE A 57 2.10 -14.93 24.45
N PRO A 58 2.42 -15.08 25.74
CA PRO A 58 2.92 -13.96 26.50
C PRO A 58 4.15 -13.50 25.75
N GLY A 59 4.03 -12.37 25.02
CA GLY A 59 5.19 -11.70 24.48
C GLY A 59 6.17 -11.55 25.64
N PRO A 60 7.49 -11.64 25.44
CA PRO A 60 8.43 -11.33 26.49
C PRO A 60 7.95 -10.01 27.08
N ALA A 61 7.77 -9.98 28.40
CA ALA A 61 7.34 -8.78 29.09
C ALA A 61 8.22 -7.65 28.53
N LEU A 62 7.60 -6.75 27.75
CA LEU A 62 8.26 -5.55 27.31
C LEU A 62 8.59 -4.84 28.61
N GLY A 63 9.83 -5.06 29.07
CA GLY A 63 10.35 -4.35 30.22
C GLY A 63 10.03 -2.89 29.98
N THR A 64 9.65 -2.18 31.02
CA THR A 64 9.43 -0.75 31.02
C THR A 64 10.66 -0.07 30.48
N GLN A 65 10.80 -0.05 29.14
CA GLN A 65 11.78 0.77 28.47
C GLN A 65 11.32 2.21 28.68
N PRO A 66 12.20 3.09 29.18
CA PRO A 66 11.87 4.50 29.22
C PRO A 66 11.54 4.91 27.79
N VAL A 67 10.45 5.67 27.61
CA VAL A 67 10.13 6.34 26.36
C VAL A 67 11.33 7.24 26.03
N VAL A 68 12.24 6.71 25.25
CA VAL A 68 13.32 7.50 24.65
C VAL A 68 12.65 8.13 23.45
N SER A 69 12.26 9.39 23.58
CA SER A 69 11.94 10.20 22.42
C SER A 69 13.12 10.08 21.48
N PRO A 70 12.93 9.77 20.18
CA PRO A 70 14.01 9.80 19.23
C PRO A 70 14.66 11.19 19.31
N PRO A 71 15.99 11.29 19.17
CA PRO A 71 16.66 12.59 19.26
C PRO A 71 16.08 13.48 18.17
N SER A 72 15.40 14.53 18.59
CA SER A 72 14.91 15.59 17.69
C SER A 72 16.08 16.07 16.84
N GLY A 73 16.08 15.73 15.53
CA GLY A 73 16.94 16.41 14.58
C GLY A 73 17.98 15.61 13.81
N THR A 74 18.01 14.28 13.87
CA THR A 74 18.77 13.51 12.87
C THR A 74 17.78 12.85 11.92
N TRP A 75 17.49 13.53 10.81
CA TRP A 75 16.88 12.88 9.66
C TRP A 75 17.79 11.72 9.29
N LEU A 76 17.26 10.51 9.32
CA LEU A 76 17.96 9.37 8.77
C LEU A 76 18.13 9.63 7.27
N ASP A 77 19.33 9.38 6.75
CA ASP A 77 19.50 9.39 5.30
C ASP A 77 18.58 8.35 4.68
N PRO A 78 17.95 8.64 3.53
CA PRO A 78 17.15 7.66 2.83
C PRO A 78 17.92 6.35 2.67
N PRO A 79 17.32 5.19 2.94
CA PRO A 79 18.01 3.91 2.82
C PRO A 79 18.32 3.53 1.37
N TYR A 80 17.68 4.22 0.42
CA TYR A 80 17.81 4.01 -1.02
C TYR A 80 18.49 5.21 -1.67
N ARG A 81 19.23 4.97 -2.75
CA ARG A 81 19.86 6.07 -3.50
C ARG A 81 18.88 6.62 -4.53
N SER A 82 18.82 7.92 -4.68
CA SER A 82 17.98 8.60 -5.66
C SER A 82 18.12 7.98 -7.06
N GLY A 83 16.99 7.77 -7.71
CA GLY A 83 16.87 7.17 -9.04
C GLY A 83 17.01 5.65 -9.09
N GLN A 84 17.29 4.97 -7.96
CA GLN A 84 17.25 3.51 -7.93
C GLN A 84 15.82 3.01 -8.11
N LEU A 85 15.68 1.88 -8.81
CA LEU A 85 14.42 1.17 -8.97
C LEU A 85 14.36 -0.03 -8.05
N GLY A 86 13.20 -0.23 -7.46
CA GLY A 86 12.84 -1.32 -6.59
C GLY A 86 11.48 -1.88 -6.92
N TYR A 87 10.98 -2.74 -6.07
CA TYR A 87 9.64 -3.30 -6.17
C TYR A 87 9.07 -3.57 -4.78
N ASP A 88 7.77 -3.63 -4.71
CA ASP A 88 7.08 -4.19 -3.57
C ASP A 88 6.25 -5.42 -3.95
N VAL A 89 6.02 -6.28 -2.95
CA VAL A 89 5.23 -7.51 -3.06
C VAL A 89 4.59 -7.87 -1.73
N SER A 90 3.45 -8.52 -1.80
CA SER A 90 2.77 -9.04 -0.62
C SER A 90 1.98 -10.32 -0.92
N PHE A 91 0.93 -10.57 -0.17
CA PHE A 91 0.09 -11.77 -0.29
C PHE A 91 -0.51 -12.00 -1.68
N PRO A 92 -0.88 -10.99 -2.51
CA PRO A 92 -1.45 -11.27 -3.83
C PRO A 92 -0.46 -11.98 -4.77
N GLN A 93 0.84 -11.78 -4.57
CA GLN A 93 1.89 -12.46 -5.33
C GLN A 93 2.31 -13.82 -4.73
N CYS A 94 1.51 -14.38 -3.81
CA CYS A 94 1.76 -15.66 -3.12
C CYS A 94 1.12 -16.84 -3.88
N PRO A 95 1.82 -17.93 -4.14
CA PRO A 95 3.24 -18.27 -3.93
C PRO A 95 4.12 -17.84 -5.13
N GLY A 96 4.35 -16.54 -5.28
CA GLY A 96 4.98 -15.97 -6.44
C GLY A 96 6.43 -16.39 -6.70
N ALA A 97 6.89 -16.07 -7.91
CA ALA A 97 8.30 -16.13 -8.28
C ALA A 97 9.11 -15.09 -7.48
N PRO A 98 10.43 -15.27 -7.37
CA PRO A 98 11.29 -14.20 -6.87
C PRO A 98 11.09 -12.95 -7.72
N GLY A 99 10.97 -11.78 -7.06
CA GLY A 99 10.88 -10.52 -7.74
C GLY A 99 12.12 -10.21 -8.61
N PRO A 100 12.11 -9.07 -9.33
CA PRO A 100 13.16 -8.71 -10.27
C PRO A 100 14.54 -8.72 -9.62
N GLN A 101 15.43 -9.59 -10.08
CA GLN A 101 16.78 -9.73 -9.51
C GLN A 101 17.68 -8.52 -9.80
N SER A 102 17.29 -7.68 -10.76
CA SER A 102 17.97 -6.41 -11.08
C SER A 102 17.52 -5.25 -10.19
N ALA A 103 16.50 -5.43 -9.37
CA ALA A 103 16.03 -4.39 -8.47
C ALA A 103 17.08 -4.04 -7.41
N SER A 104 17.22 -2.76 -7.13
CA SER A 104 18.16 -2.23 -6.15
C SER A 104 17.65 -2.37 -4.72
N PHE A 105 16.33 -2.46 -4.55
CA PHE A 105 15.67 -2.64 -3.27
C PHE A 105 14.33 -3.38 -3.44
N SER A 106 13.80 -3.83 -2.32
CA SER A 106 12.51 -4.50 -2.26
C SER A 106 11.79 -4.21 -0.94
N ILE A 107 10.47 -4.14 -1.00
CA ILE A 107 9.60 -3.87 0.13
C ILE A 107 8.58 -5.00 0.23
N ILE A 108 8.50 -5.66 1.38
CA ILE A 108 7.68 -6.87 1.52
C ILE A 108 6.55 -6.62 2.51
N GLY A 109 5.31 -6.84 2.06
CA GLY A 109 4.13 -6.73 2.91
C GLY A 109 4.08 -7.80 3.98
N VAL A 110 3.85 -7.38 5.21
CA VAL A 110 3.81 -8.25 6.39
C VAL A 110 2.44 -8.87 6.59
N ASN A 111 1.40 -8.13 6.22
CA ASN A 111 0.01 -8.49 6.42
C ASN A 111 -0.61 -9.07 5.13
N ASP A 112 -1.83 -9.59 5.25
CA ASP A 112 -2.67 -10.10 4.17
C ASP A 112 -3.69 -9.02 3.74
N GLY A 113 -3.20 -7.81 3.46
CA GLY A 113 -3.96 -6.65 2.99
C GLY A 113 -4.79 -5.91 4.05
N LEU A 114 -4.84 -6.39 5.28
CA LEU A 114 -5.57 -5.77 6.39
C LEU A 114 -4.76 -5.87 7.69
N ALA A 115 -5.01 -4.96 8.60
CA ALA A 115 -4.50 -5.04 9.96
C ALA A 115 -4.90 -6.38 10.63
N PHE A 116 -4.13 -6.85 11.61
CA PHE A 116 -4.32 -8.13 12.31
C PHE A 116 -4.38 -9.38 11.42
N THR A 117 -3.89 -9.30 10.18
CA THR A 117 -3.73 -10.44 9.28
C THR A 117 -2.26 -10.76 9.05
N ALA A 118 -1.97 -11.90 8.43
CA ALA A 118 -0.58 -12.32 8.19
C ALA A 118 -0.39 -12.75 6.74
N ASN A 119 0.61 -12.18 6.06
CA ASN A 119 1.03 -12.63 4.74
C ASN A 119 1.60 -14.08 4.84
N PRO A 120 0.95 -15.07 4.24
CA PRO A 120 1.38 -16.47 4.36
C PRO A 120 2.73 -16.73 3.68
N CYS A 121 3.16 -15.84 2.78
CA CYS A 121 4.41 -15.97 2.03
C CYS A 121 5.53 -15.03 2.54
N LEU A 122 5.33 -14.29 3.62
CA LEU A 122 6.28 -13.31 4.14
C LEU A 122 7.72 -13.83 4.19
N VAL A 123 7.92 -15.04 4.75
CA VAL A 123 9.27 -15.62 4.92
C VAL A 123 9.91 -15.97 3.58
N ASP A 124 9.14 -16.47 2.65
CA ASP A 124 9.67 -16.91 1.34
C ASP A 124 9.91 -15.69 0.44
N GLN A 125 9.01 -14.72 0.43
CA GLN A 125 9.21 -13.44 -0.26
C GLN A 125 10.43 -12.69 0.30
N TRP A 126 10.59 -12.65 1.63
CA TRP A 126 11.77 -12.05 2.27
C TRP A 126 13.08 -12.71 1.87
N LYS A 127 13.12 -14.05 1.77
CA LYS A 127 14.32 -14.79 1.34
C LYS A 127 14.64 -14.58 -0.13
N ALA A 128 13.60 -14.49 -0.97
CA ALA A 128 13.75 -14.30 -2.42
C ALA A 128 14.06 -12.85 -2.80
N ALA A 129 13.79 -11.90 -1.91
CA ALA A 129 13.96 -10.47 -2.14
C ALA A 129 15.41 -10.09 -2.41
N SER A 130 15.58 -9.20 -3.40
CA SER A 130 16.88 -8.69 -3.84
C SER A 130 17.19 -7.29 -3.29
N GLY A 131 18.44 -6.89 -3.34
CA GLY A 131 18.87 -5.55 -2.97
C GLY A 131 18.71 -5.20 -1.48
N ARG A 132 18.51 -3.93 -1.19
CA ARG A 132 18.16 -3.45 0.15
C ARG A 132 16.71 -3.78 0.45
N ARG A 133 16.41 -4.17 1.68
CA ARG A 133 15.08 -4.66 2.05
C ARG A 133 14.47 -3.84 3.16
N SER A 134 13.20 -3.52 3.03
CA SER A 134 12.31 -3.04 4.08
C SER A 134 11.01 -3.84 4.07
N VAL A 135 10.10 -3.52 4.94
CA VAL A 135 8.77 -4.11 5.00
C VAL A 135 7.72 -3.01 5.08
N TYR A 136 6.50 -3.35 4.71
CA TYR A 136 5.34 -2.54 5.02
C TYR A 136 4.29 -3.34 5.82
N VAL A 137 3.48 -2.61 6.58
CA VAL A 137 2.38 -3.13 7.38
C VAL A 137 1.11 -2.37 7.03
N ASN A 138 -0.03 -3.06 6.97
CA ASN A 138 -1.31 -2.40 6.70
C ASN A 138 -1.86 -1.77 7.98
N ALA A 139 -2.23 -0.50 7.90
CA ALA A 139 -2.94 0.22 8.94
C ALA A 139 -4.44 0.21 8.72
N GLY A 140 -5.20 0.45 9.77
CA GLY A 140 -6.64 0.61 9.68
C GLY A 140 -7.25 1.17 10.96
N TYR A 141 -8.55 1.36 10.92
CA TYR A 141 -9.37 1.53 12.11
C TYR A 141 -10.69 0.79 11.90
N ASN A 142 -10.92 -0.20 12.75
CA ASN A 142 -12.20 -0.89 12.83
C ASN A 142 -12.57 -1.05 14.31
N PRO A 143 -13.70 -0.49 14.78
CA PRO A 143 -14.10 -0.61 16.17
C PRO A 143 -14.33 -2.07 16.61
N ASP A 144 -14.61 -2.99 15.67
CA ASP A 144 -14.77 -4.41 15.95
C ASP A 144 -13.45 -5.08 16.41
N ASP A 145 -12.31 -4.44 16.13
CA ASP A 145 -10.99 -4.89 16.57
C ASP A 145 -10.66 -4.52 18.00
N ALA A 146 -11.60 -3.92 18.75
CA ALA A 146 -11.44 -3.62 20.17
C ALA A 146 -11.06 -4.85 21.01
N GLY A 147 -11.46 -6.06 20.58
CA GLY A 147 -11.07 -7.32 21.20
C GLY A 147 -9.61 -7.72 21.00
N GLN A 148 -8.91 -7.09 20.06
CA GLN A 148 -7.49 -7.31 19.76
C GLN A 148 -6.56 -6.39 20.55
N VAL A 149 -7.12 -5.42 21.28
CA VAL A 149 -6.33 -4.44 22.03
C VAL A 149 -5.50 -5.12 23.12
N THR A 150 -4.19 -4.93 23.04
CA THR A 150 -3.26 -5.44 24.06
C THR A 150 -3.31 -4.61 25.33
N ALA A 151 -3.03 -5.22 26.48
CA ALA A 151 -3.00 -4.51 27.76
C ALA A 151 -1.98 -3.34 27.77
N GLY A 152 -0.85 -3.50 27.07
CA GLY A 152 0.17 -2.46 26.92
C GLY A 152 -0.37 -1.24 26.17
N CYS A 153 -1.02 -1.47 25.03
CA CYS A 153 -1.61 -0.41 24.20
C CYS A 153 -2.78 0.28 24.92
N ALA A 154 -3.63 -0.47 25.63
CA ALA A 154 -4.67 0.12 26.47
C ALA A 154 -4.10 1.06 27.55
N ALA A 155 -3.00 0.66 28.20
CA ALA A 155 -2.33 1.48 29.21
C ALA A 155 -1.66 2.73 28.62
N LEU A 156 -1.15 2.68 27.39
CA LEU A 156 -0.64 3.85 26.67
C LEU A 156 -1.77 4.79 26.29
N ALA A 157 -2.85 4.26 25.71
CA ALA A 157 -4.02 5.02 25.30
C ALA A 157 -4.69 5.74 26.49
N ALA A 158 -4.78 5.11 27.65
CA ALA A 158 -5.35 5.71 28.85
C ALA A 158 -4.64 6.99 29.32
N LYS A 159 -3.39 7.21 28.91
CA LYS A 159 -2.62 8.42 29.23
C LYS A 159 -2.79 9.54 28.21
N ARG A 160 -3.46 9.27 27.09
CA ARG A 160 -3.64 10.27 26.03
C ARG A 160 -4.85 11.16 26.32
N PRO A 161 -4.79 12.44 25.93
CA PRO A 161 -5.97 13.30 25.98
C PRO A 161 -7.01 12.87 24.94
N GLY A 162 -8.24 13.30 25.12
CA GLY A 162 -9.31 13.10 24.17
C GLY A 162 -10.48 12.26 24.70
N ALA A 163 -11.46 12.00 23.83
CA ALA A 163 -12.61 11.16 24.12
C ALA A 163 -12.22 9.68 24.27
N ASP A 164 -13.06 8.89 24.91
CA ASP A 164 -12.78 7.46 25.10
C ASP A 164 -12.65 6.71 23.80
N GLU A 165 -13.47 7.03 22.80
CA GLU A 165 -13.43 6.44 21.47
C GLU A 165 -12.12 6.73 20.73
N VAL A 166 -11.58 7.96 20.85
CA VAL A 166 -10.28 8.34 20.28
C VAL A 166 -9.14 7.59 20.97
N ARG A 167 -9.21 7.44 22.29
CA ARG A 167 -8.23 6.61 23.02
C ARG A 167 -8.32 5.14 22.63
N GLN A 168 -9.54 4.63 22.40
CA GLN A 168 -9.72 3.26 21.92
C GLN A 168 -9.15 3.08 20.51
N ALA A 169 -9.38 4.01 19.59
CA ALA A 169 -8.81 3.97 18.26
C ALA A 169 -7.27 3.96 18.30
N TYR A 170 -6.66 4.80 19.13
CA TYR A 170 -5.22 4.76 19.37
C TYR A 170 -4.74 3.40 19.89
N ALA A 171 -5.48 2.78 20.82
CA ALA A 171 -5.13 1.47 21.35
C ALA A 171 -5.24 0.36 20.29
N ILE A 172 -6.17 0.47 19.37
CA ILE A 172 -6.32 -0.45 18.22
C ILE A 172 -5.08 -0.35 17.36
N GLY A 173 -4.74 0.82 16.78
CA GLY A 173 -3.57 0.98 15.91
C GLY A 173 -2.25 0.62 16.61
N CYS A 174 -2.07 0.98 17.88
CA CYS A 174 -0.94 0.49 18.68
C CYS A 174 -0.88 -1.05 18.70
N SER A 175 -2.02 -1.73 18.78
CA SER A 175 -2.08 -3.20 18.84
C SER A 175 -1.88 -3.84 17.46
N GLU A 176 -2.26 -3.17 16.36
CA GLU A 176 -1.91 -3.53 14.99
C GLU A 176 -0.39 -3.57 14.82
N ALA A 177 0.29 -2.52 15.30
CA ALA A 177 1.75 -2.46 15.30
C ALA A 177 2.38 -3.60 16.11
N VAL A 178 1.85 -3.92 17.29
CA VAL A 178 2.34 -5.06 18.09
C VAL A 178 2.17 -6.37 17.35
N TYR A 179 1.04 -6.56 16.70
CA TYR A 179 0.76 -7.75 15.89
C TYR A 179 1.76 -7.88 14.75
N SER A 180 1.93 -6.84 13.94
CA SER A 180 2.83 -6.80 12.79
C SER A 180 4.30 -6.96 13.21
N ALA A 181 4.73 -6.29 14.29
CA ALA A 181 6.07 -6.47 14.86
C ALA A 181 6.32 -7.91 15.33
N THR A 182 5.28 -8.60 15.83
CA THR A 182 5.37 -10.01 16.21
C THR A 182 5.61 -10.90 14.99
N LEU A 183 4.93 -10.67 13.88
CA LEU A 183 5.14 -11.39 12.62
C LEU A 183 6.57 -11.17 12.07
N ILE A 184 7.03 -9.92 12.08
CA ILE A 184 8.39 -9.53 11.67
C ILE A 184 9.44 -10.28 12.51
N ALA A 185 9.24 -10.31 13.83
CA ALA A 185 10.15 -11.01 14.76
C ALA A 185 10.14 -12.54 14.56
N GLN A 186 8.97 -13.15 14.36
CA GLN A 186 8.82 -14.57 14.07
C GLN A 186 9.50 -14.97 12.77
N ALA A 187 9.41 -14.11 11.76
CA ALA A 187 10.12 -14.27 10.48
C ALA A 187 11.62 -13.99 10.57
N LYS A 188 12.12 -13.55 11.75
CA LYS A 188 13.53 -13.14 12.00
C LYS A 188 13.99 -12.02 11.05
N ILE A 189 13.08 -11.18 10.65
CA ILE A 189 13.33 -10.02 9.81
C ILE A 189 13.91 -8.90 10.68
N LYS A 190 14.93 -8.22 10.17
CA LYS A 190 15.51 -7.03 10.79
C LYS A 190 15.64 -5.96 9.74
N VAL A 191 14.93 -4.85 9.95
CA VAL A 191 14.92 -3.69 9.07
C VAL A 191 15.11 -2.40 9.86
N PRO A 192 15.76 -1.39 9.30
CA PRO A 192 15.88 -0.09 9.93
C PRO A 192 14.63 0.78 9.74
N LEU A 193 13.80 0.45 8.74
CA LEU A 193 12.64 1.22 8.31
C LEU A 193 11.45 0.28 8.09
N ILE A 194 10.29 0.67 8.60
CA ILE A 194 8.99 0.05 8.34
C ILE A 194 8.08 1.11 7.73
N TRP A 195 7.42 0.75 6.64
CA TRP A 195 6.39 1.57 6.04
C TRP A 195 5.01 1.18 6.59
N ILE A 196 4.15 2.15 6.81
CA ILE A 196 2.74 1.94 7.15
C ILE A 196 1.93 2.24 5.90
N ASP A 197 1.17 1.28 5.46
CA ASP A 197 0.31 1.34 4.29
C ASP A 197 -1.07 1.88 4.68
N VAL A 198 -1.39 3.07 4.15
CA VAL A 198 -2.62 3.82 4.42
C VAL A 198 -3.40 3.99 3.13
N GLU A 199 -4.26 3.04 2.84
CA GLU A 199 -5.07 3.01 1.62
C GLU A 199 -6.57 3.09 1.93
N ALA A 200 -7.35 3.69 1.03
CA ALA A 200 -8.80 3.79 1.16
C ALA A 200 -9.49 2.42 1.22
N MET A 201 -8.84 1.36 0.70
CA MET A 201 -9.35 -0.02 0.75
C MET A 201 -9.21 -0.67 2.14
N ASN A 202 -8.38 -0.13 3.01
CA ASN A 202 -8.27 -0.57 4.39
C ASN A 202 -9.54 -0.13 5.16
N SER A 203 -9.73 -0.62 6.38
CA SER A 203 -10.88 -0.22 7.19
C SER A 203 -10.63 1.16 7.81
N TRP A 204 -11.55 2.10 7.59
CA TRP A 204 -11.49 3.46 8.13
C TRP A 204 -12.88 3.95 8.52
N ASP A 205 -12.94 4.93 9.42
CA ASP A 205 -14.18 5.64 9.74
C ASP A 205 -14.38 6.80 8.74
N ASP A 206 -15.49 6.78 8.02
CA ASP A 206 -15.79 7.76 6.97
C ASP A 206 -16.32 9.10 7.52
N VAL A 207 -16.65 9.16 8.81
CA VAL A 207 -17.33 10.31 9.44
C VAL A 207 -16.42 11.02 10.43
N ASN A 208 -15.72 10.26 11.26
CA ASN A 208 -14.88 10.80 12.33
C ASN A 208 -13.41 10.51 12.07
N LEU A 209 -12.78 11.37 11.28
CA LEU A 209 -11.36 11.21 10.91
C LEU A 209 -10.41 11.26 12.12
N ASP A 210 -10.85 11.74 13.29
CA ASP A 210 -10.01 11.72 14.50
C ASP A 210 -9.78 10.29 15.01
N LEU A 211 -10.66 9.35 14.69
CA LEU A 211 -10.47 7.93 15.00
C LEU A 211 -9.36 7.34 14.12
N ASN A 212 -9.39 7.62 12.83
CA ASN A 212 -8.35 7.19 11.89
C ASN A 212 -6.97 7.77 12.26
N ARG A 213 -6.94 9.07 12.56
CA ARG A 213 -5.71 9.77 13.01
C ARG A 213 -5.15 9.14 14.29
N ALA A 214 -6.04 8.81 15.23
CA ALA A 214 -5.62 8.21 16.49
C ALA A 214 -5.08 6.80 16.29
N SER A 215 -5.73 5.97 15.46
CA SER A 215 -5.24 4.63 15.11
C SER A 215 -3.87 4.71 14.45
N LEU A 216 -3.73 5.51 13.39
CA LEU A 216 -2.47 5.68 12.69
C LEU A 216 -1.35 6.20 13.61
N GLN A 217 -1.64 7.17 14.49
CA GLN A 217 -0.64 7.64 15.46
C GLN A 217 -0.25 6.55 16.45
N GLY A 218 -1.20 5.71 16.87
CA GLY A 218 -0.92 4.59 17.76
C GLY A 218 0.03 3.57 17.14
N GLU A 219 -0.12 3.33 15.84
CA GLU A 219 0.74 2.43 15.10
C GLU A 219 2.15 3.02 14.91
N VAL A 220 2.25 4.29 14.51
CA VAL A 220 3.54 5.01 14.39
C VAL A 220 4.29 4.99 15.72
N ASP A 221 3.64 5.38 16.81
CA ASP A 221 4.27 5.45 18.14
C ASP A 221 4.82 4.08 18.57
N GLN A 222 4.05 3.01 18.33
CA GLN A 222 4.43 1.67 18.77
C GLN A 222 5.56 1.07 17.91
N LEU A 223 5.55 1.26 16.60
CA LEU A 223 6.64 0.81 15.73
C LEU A 223 7.92 1.59 16.02
N GLY A 224 7.81 2.92 16.18
CA GLY A 224 8.93 3.78 16.55
C GLY A 224 9.54 3.43 17.91
N ALA A 225 8.72 3.03 18.89
CA ALA A 225 9.19 2.55 20.19
C ALA A 225 10.04 1.29 20.08
N GLY A 226 9.89 0.50 19.03
CA GLY A 226 10.75 -0.64 18.68
C GLY A 226 12.13 -0.26 18.18
N GLY A 227 12.39 1.03 17.95
CA GLY A 227 13.66 1.57 17.46
C GLY A 227 13.80 1.56 15.95
N GLN A 228 12.74 1.28 15.20
CA GLN A 228 12.68 1.40 13.75
C GLN A 228 12.31 2.84 13.35
N ALA A 229 12.83 3.30 12.22
CA ALA A 229 12.24 4.44 11.54
C ALA A 229 10.88 4.04 10.96
N VAL A 230 9.93 4.96 10.94
CA VAL A 230 8.59 4.74 10.41
C VAL A 230 8.35 5.72 9.27
N GLY A 231 8.02 5.19 8.10
CA GLY A 231 7.51 5.96 6.97
C GLY A 231 6.04 5.62 6.74
N VAL A 232 5.35 6.41 5.93
CA VAL A 232 3.97 6.15 5.54
C VAL A 232 3.86 6.05 4.02
N TYR A 233 3.04 5.11 3.57
CA TYR A 233 2.65 4.95 2.18
C TYR A 233 1.18 5.31 2.02
N ALA A 234 0.85 6.02 0.95
CA ALA A 234 -0.52 6.23 0.51
C ALA A 234 -0.56 6.58 -0.98
N VAL A 235 -1.72 6.35 -1.60
CA VAL A 235 -2.12 7.05 -2.81
C VAL A 235 -2.37 8.51 -2.45
N LEU A 236 -1.90 9.42 -3.28
CA LEU A 236 -1.91 10.85 -2.96
C LEU A 236 -3.32 11.37 -2.61
N ASP A 237 -4.33 10.92 -3.37
CA ASP A 237 -5.73 11.32 -3.20
C ASP A 237 -6.45 10.60 -2.05
N ASP A 238 -5.95 9.45 -1.60
CA ASP A 238 -6.56 8.71 -0.49
C ASP A 238 -6.27 9.37 0.86
N TRP A 239 -5.06 9.89 1.05
CA TRP A 239 -4.64 10.48 2.31
C TRP A 239 -5.62 11.52 2.89
N PRO A 240 -6.04 12.55 2.12
CA PRO A 240 -6.97 13.55 2.66
C PRO A 240 -8.35 12.99 2.96
N THR A 241 -8.77 11.90 2.33
CA THR A 241 -10.06 11.26 2.61
C THR A 241 -10.02 10.46 3.91
N ILE A 242 -8.86 9.91 4.26
CA ILE A 242 -8.66 9.06 5.44
C ILE A 242 -8.37 9.90 6.69
N VAL A 243 -7.46 10.87 6.58
CA VAL A 243 -6.98 11.64 7.73
C VAL A 243 -7.08 13.16 7.56
N GLY A 244 -7.59 13.67 6.43
CA GLY A 244 -7.63 15.11 6.13
C GLY A 244 -6.23 15.70 5.95
N GLU A 245 -6.09 16.99 6.23
CA GLU A 245 -4.80 17.71 6.17
C GLU A 245 -3.93 17.48 7.43
N TRP A 246 -3.88 16.25 7.91
CA TRP A 246 -3.13 15.92 9.11
C TRP A 246 -1.98 14.95 8.77
N GLY A 247 -0.89 15.06 9.49
CA GLY A 247 0.23 14.13 9.43
C GLY A 247 0.59 13.61 10.82
N PRO A 248 0.91 12.31 10.95
CA PRO A 248 1.35 11.76 12.23
C PRO A 248 2.71 12.35 12.64
N THR A 249 2.93 12.45 13.94
CA THR A 249 4.25 12.83 14.46
C THR A 249 5.21 11.64 14.37
N ASP A 250 6.51 11.93 14.29
CA ASP A 250 7.59 10.94 14.29
C ASP A 250 7.65 10.02 13.04
N VAL A 251 7.00 10.42 11.94
CA VAL A 251 7.18 9.83 10.61
C VAL A 251 8.41 10.48 9.96
N VAL A 252 9.27 9.66 9.37
CA VAL A 252 10.52 10.13 8.76
C VAL A 252 10.39 10.50 7.30
N ALA A 253 9.45 9.89 6.57
CA ALA A 253 9.27 10.09 5.13
C ALA A 253 7.95 9.53 4.61
N ASP A 254 7.63 9.93 3.39
CA ASP A 254 6.49 9.46 2.61
C ASP A 254 6.94 8.58 1.44
N TRP A 255 6.17 7.54 1.18
CA TRP A 255 6.19 6.72 -0.02
C TRP A 255 4.87 6.98 -0.75
N VAL A 256 4.95 7.69 -1.87
CA VAL A 256 3.78 8.20 -2.60
C VAL A 256 3.45 7.28 -3.76
N ALA A 257 2.24 6.76 -3.83
CA ALA A 257 1.75 6.05 -5.01
C ALA A 257 1.11 7.03 -6.01
N LEU A 258 1.47 6.88 -7.27
CA LEU A 258 0.94 7.67 -8.38
C LEU A 258 -0.20 6.92 -9.06
N ALA A 259 -1.33 7.59 -9.22
CA ALA A 259 -2.40 7.07 -10.05
C ALA A 259 -2.04 7.20 -11.56
N PRO A 260 -2.48 6.27 -12.41
CA PRO A 260 -2.08 6.21 -13.82
C PRO A 260 -2.39 7.47 -14.64
N ASP A 261 -3.43 8.21 -14.29
CA ASP A 261 -3.99 9.28 -15.14
C ASP A 261 -3.74 10.72 -14.61
N GLU A 262 -2.97 10.89 -13.54
CA GLU A 262 -2.81 12.20 -12.88
C GLU A 262 -1.76 13.11 -13.52
N GLY A 263 -1.03 12.64 -14.53
CA GLY A 263 0.00 13.43 -15.24
C GLY A 263 1.20 13.80 -14.37
N GLN A 264 1.30 13.24 -13.17
CA GLN A 264 2.44 13.43 -12.28
C GLN A 264 3.59 12.52 -12.67
N THR A 265 4.80 12.97 -12.44
CA THR A 265 6.01 12.16 -12.65
C THR A 265 6.69 11.86 -11.32
N ALA A 266 7.35 10.72 -11.22
CA ALA A 266 8.10 10.37 -10.02
C ALA A 266 9.14 11.45 -9.67
N GLU A 267 9.85 11.99 -10.68
CA GLU A 267 10.83 13.07 -10.48
C GLU A 267 10.21 14.37 -9.97
N GLY A 268 8.96 14.64 -10.35
CA GLY A 268 8.21 15.80 -9.88
C GLY A 268 7.84 15.66 -8.42
N VAL A 269 7.29 14.50 -8.05
CA VAL A 269 6.87 14.17 -6.69
C VAL A 269 8.07 14.08 -5.74
N CYS A 270 9.18 13.52 -6.18
CA CYS A 270 10.42 13.46 -5.40
C CYS A 270 10.98 14.84 -4.97
N LYS A 271 10.60 15.92 -5.66
CA LYS A 271 11.03 17.29 -5.32
C LYS A 271 10.05 18.02 -4.41
N GLY A 272 8.91 17.42 -4.18
CA GLY A 272 7.84 17.99 -3.37
C GLY A 272 7.96 17.65 -1.89
N THR A 273 6.97 18.13 -1.16
CA THR A 273 6.68 17.68 0.21
C THR A 273 5.62 16.58 0.12
N GLY A 274 5.79 15.53 0.88
CA GLY A 274 4.83 14.43 0.92
C GLY A 274 3.55 14.81 1.66
N PHE A 275 2.59 13.92 1.63
CA PHE A 275 1.25 14.13 2.19
C PHE A 275 1.26 14.21 3.75
N SER A 276 2.23 13.58 4.42
CA SER A 276 2.40 13.72 5.88
C SER A 276 3.09 15.01 6.29
N GLY A 277 3.60 15.78 5.32
CA GLY A 277 4.43 16.98 5.53
C GLY A 277 5.93 16.68 5.59
N GLY A 278 6.33 15.42 5.45
CA GLY A 278 7.71 14.97 5.40
C GLY A 278 8.33 14.96 4.00
N PRO A 279 9.61 14.56 3.87
CA PRO A 279 10.25 14.35 2.58
C PRO A 279 9.69 13.09 1.89
N VAL A 280 9.59 13.12 0.57
CA VAL A 280 9.29 11.92 -0.21
C VAL A 280 10.58 11.13 -0.41
N TRP A 281 10.60 9.88 0.01
CA TRP A 281 11.73 8.98 -0.21
C TRP A 281 11.48 7.95 -1.30
N LEU A 282 10.22 7.62 -1.55
CA LEU A 282 9.83 6.64 -2.56
C LEU A 282 8.59 7.11 -3.32
N VAL A 283 8.53 6.70 -4.56
CA VAL A 283 7.36 6.83 -5.42
C VAL A 283 7.05 5.48 -6.03
N GLN A 284 5.86 4.94 -5.76
CA GLN A 284 5.32 3.80 -6.49
C GLN A 284 4.76 4.33 -7.81
N ARG A 285 5.23 3.76 -8.90
CA ARG A 285 4.87 4.20 -10.24
C ARG A 285 3.64 3.45 -10.73
N PRO A 286 2.88 4.02 -11.68
CA PRO A 286 1.71 3.35 -12.24
C PRO A 286 2.06 2.17 -13.16
N ASP A 287 3.33 2.03 -13.56
CA ASP A 287 3.85 0.92 -14.35
C ASP A 287 4.45 -0.16 -13.44
N THR A 288 4.40 -1.40 -13.88
CA THR A 288 4.92 -2.55 -13.15
C THR A 288 6.18 -3.10 -13.79
N TRP A 289 6.92 -3.94 -13.06
CA TRP A 289 7.97 -4.77 -13.65
C TRP A 289 7.36 -5.77 -14.63
N ALA A 290 8.17 -6.25 -15.60
CA ALA A 290 7.72 -7.26 -16.57
C ALA A 290 7.24 -8.57 -15.91
N SER A 291 7.65 -8.83 -14.69
CA SER A 291 7.24 -9.96 -13.85
C SER A 291 5.94 -9.70 -13.06
N GLY A 292 5.43 -8.47 -13.07
CA GLY A 292 4.12 -8.11 -12.52
C GLY A 292 4.14 -7.52 -11.12
N GLU A 293 5.31 -7.30 -10.53
CA GLU A 293 5.43 -6.58 -9.25
C GLU A 293 5.31 -5.08 -9.48
N ASP A 294 4.87 -4.36 -8.48
CA ASP A 294 4.79 -2.91 -8.49
C ASP A 294 6.19 -2.29 -8.57
N LEU A 295 6.29 -1.20 -9.33
CA LEU A 295 7.57 -0.55 -9.61
C LEU A 295 7.75 0.68 -8.73
N ASP A 296 8.79 0.65 -7.91
CA ASP A 296 9.18 1.75 -7.05
C ASP A 296 10.40 2.49 -7.53
N GLN A 297 10.40 3.79 -7.35
CA GLN A 297 11.54 4.66 -7.61
C GLN A 297 11.95 5.41 -6.34
N ALA A 298 13.23 5.32 -6.00
CA ALA A 298 13.77 6.09 -4.89
C ALA A 298 13.99 7.57 -5.27
N CYS A 299 13.66 8.45 -4.37
CA CYS A 299 13.90 9.87 -4.49
C CYS A 299 15.31 10.23 -3.98
#